data_3a0aa7e5afa985e53612744c389c86ef
#
_entry.id   3a0aa7e5afa985e53612744c389c86ef
#
_cell.length_a   1.000
_cell.length_b   1.000
_cell.length_c   1.000
_cell.angle_alpha   90.00
_cell.angle_beta   90.00
_cell.angle_gamma   90.00
#
_symmetry.space_group_name_H-M   'P 1'
#
loop_
_entity.id
_entity.type
_entity.pdbx_description
1 polymer ?
#
loop_
_entity_poly.entity_id
_entity_poly.type
_entity_poly.pdbx_seq_one_letter_code
_entity_poly.pdbx_strand_id
1 'polypeptide(L)'
;MKLISFLHQGTPSYGIVNGDDVLDLTPILGAQAPDLKTLLAKNLLGAAAEAAKTHPFTLKYSHLTLLPVIPNPGQIFCIGLNYGEHVRETGKEITETPVIFLRLPESQVAHGQDIVRPPESHRLDYEAEIAIVIGKPGRRIKEEDAWDHIAGYACYNDGSVRDWQVATSQWTPGKNFYKTGGFGPWMVTSDEIPAGKVMRLQTILNGQVLQDTTTDKMIHNIPRQIAYISTFIPLSP
;
A
#
# COMPACT_ATOMS: atom_id res chain seq x y z
N MET A 1 -10.38 -8.09 8.11
CA MET A 1 -10.05 -7.15 9.23
C MET A 1 -9.41 -5.89 8.67
N LYS A 2 -9.50 -4.76 9.40
CA LYS A 2 -8.75 -3.52 9.10
C LYS A 2 -7.55 -3.43 10.03
N LEU A 3 -6.35 -3.44 9.50
CA LEU A 3 -5.10 -3.43 10.25
C LEU A 3 -4.36 -2.11 10.07
N ILE A 4 -3.84 -1.56 11.17
CA ILE A 4 -3.11 -0.29 11.21
C ILE A 4 -1.77 -0.43 11.94
N SER A 5 -0.83 0.45 11.61
CA SER A 5 0.33 0.78 12.44
C SER A 5 0.17 2.19 12.99
N PHE A 6 0.54 2.41 14.25
CA PHE A 6 0.33 3.69 14.93
C PHE A 6 1.37 3.90 16.06
N LEU A 7 1.40 5.10 16.61
CA LEU A 7 2.13 5.40 17.82
C LEU A 7 1.19 5.30 19.02
N HIS A 8 1.53 4.45 19.99
CA HIS A 8 0.89 4.39 21.29
C HIS A 8 1.86 4.94 22.34
N GLN A 9 1.52 6.11 22.94
CA GLN A 9 2.39 6.81 23.90
C GLN A 9 3.82 7.02 23.38
N GLY A 10 3.96 7.36 22.10
CA GLY A 10 5.25 7.58 21.44
C GLY A 10 6.00 6.32 20.98
N THR A 11 5.49 5.13 21.28
CA THR A 11 6.08 3.86 20.88
C THR A 11 5.32 3.26 19.67
N PRO A 12 6.00 2.76 18.62
CA PRO A 12 5.34 2.07 17.53
C PRO A 12 4.55 0.85 18.00
N SER A 13 3.33 0.73 17.50
CA SER A 13 2.42 -0.38 17.76
C SER A 13 1.61 -0.68 16.50
N TYR A 14 0.81 -1.76 16.55
CA TYR A 14 -0.11 -2.13 15.48
C TYR A 14 -1.36 -2.76 16.05
N GLY A 15 -2.46 -2.72 15.28
CA GLY A 15 -3.72 -3.20 15.81
C GLY A 15 -4.83 -3.35 14.79
N ILE A 16 -6.01 -3.73 15.29
CA ILE A 16 -7.24 -3.93 14.52
C ILE A 16 -8.20 -2.78 14.79
N VAL A 17 -8.78 -2.24 13.72
CA VAL A 17 -9.80 -1.17 13.78
C VAL A 17 -11.19 -1.77 13.65
N ASN A 18 -12.10 -1.35 14.54
CA ASN A 18 -13.53 -1.63 14.46
C ASN A 18 -14.33 -0.35 14.75
N GLY A 19 -14.81 0.32 13.70
CA GLY A 19 -15.38 1.68 13.83
C GLY A 19 -14.33 2.68 14.30
N ASP A 20 -14.56 3.34 15.44
CA ASP A 20 -13.58 4.22 16.11
C ASP A 20 -12.80 3.48 17.21
N ASP A 21 -13.09 2.21 17.44
CA ASP A 21 -12.39 1.43 18.45
C ASP A 21 -11.20 0.67 17.85
N VAL A 22 -10.11 0.58 18.63
CA VAL A 22 -8.89 -0.10 18.21
C VAL A 22 -8.44 -1.09 19.29
N LEU A 23 -8.15 -2.32 18.84
CA LEU A 23 -7.45 -3.32 19.63
C LEU A 23 -5.95 -3.22 19.35
N ASP A 24 -5.16 -2.87 20.36
CA ASP A 24 -3.70 -2.91 20.29
C ASP A 24 -3.23 -4.38 20.36
N LEU A 25 -2.56 -4.82 19.32
CA LEU A 25 -2.04 -6.21 19.23
C LEU A 25 -0.64 -6.36 19.84
N THR A 26 0.11 -5.28 20.05
CA THR A 26 1.47 -5.37 20.60
C THR A 26 1.53 -6.00 21.99
N PRO A 27 0.64 -5.70 22.96
CA PRO A 27 0.64 -6.39 24.25
C PRO A 27 0.29 -7.89 24.17
N ILE A 28 -0.41 -8.30 23.11
CA ILE A 28 -0.94 -9.67 22.94
C ILE A 28 0.04 -10.54 22.13
N LEU A 29 0.50 -10.02 21.01
CA LEU A 29 1.30 -10.75 20.02
C LEU A 29 2.72 -10.22 19.86
N GLY A 30 3.09 -9.11 20.51
CA GLY A 30 4.37 -8.42 20.30
C GLY A 30 5.59 -9.27 20.59
N ALA A 31 5.51 -10.23 21.54
CA ALA A 31 6.59 -11.18 21.79
C ALA A 31 6.86 -12.09 20.56
N GLN A 32 5.86 -12.36 19.75
CA GLN A 32 5.96 -13.17 18.54
C GLN A 32 6.14 -12.31 17.29
N ALA A 33 5.45 -11.17 17.22
CA ALA A 33 5.45 -10.25 16.10
C ALA A 33 5.48 -8.80 16.63
N PRO A 34 6.63 -8.14 16.64
CA PRO A 34 6.78 -6.79 17.18
C PRO A 34 6.12 -5.72 16.30
N ASP A 35 5.77 -6.04 15.06
CA ASP A 35 5.15 -5.16 14.09
C ASP A 35 4.24 -5.92 13.11
N LEU A 36 3.46 -5.17 12.33
CA LEU A 36 2.51 -5.73 11.37
C LEU A 36 3.21 -6.53 10.27
N LYS A 37 4.37 -6.10 9.79
CA LYS A 37 5.17 -6.83 8.80
C LYS A 37 5.54 -8.22 9.32
N THR A 38 6.04 -8.29 10.55
CA THR A 38 6.42 -9.56 11.20
C THR A 38 5.21 -10.46 11.44
N LEU A 39 4.06 -9.87 11.81
CA LEU A 39 2.80 -10.62 11.94
C LEU A 39 2.43 -11.31 10.62
N LEU A 40 2.52 -10.61 9.50
CA LEU A 40 2.28 -11.19 8.17
C LEU A 40 3.31 -12.26 7.82
N ALA A 41 4.61 -11.97 8.02
CA ALA A 41 5.70 -12.88 7.70
C ALA A 41 5.60 -14.22 8.47
N LYS A 42 5.06 -14.18 9.67
CA LYS A 42 4.82 -15.37 10.51
C LYS A 42 3.44 -16.00 10.34
N ASN A 43 2.64 -15.49 9.38
CA ASN A 43 1.28 -15.97 9.10
C ASN A 43 0.37 -15.96 10.35
N LEU A 44 0.43 -14.89 11.13
CA LEU A 44 -0.30 -14.75 12.40
C LEU A 44 -1.65 -13.99 12.26
N LEU A 45 -2.18 -13.80 11.06
CA LEU A 45 -3.50 -13.17 10.85
C LEU A 45 -4.62 -13.93 11.58
N GLY A 46 -4.55 -15.25 11.62
CA GLY A 46 -5.50 -16.07 12.40
C GLY A 46 -5.45 -15.79 13.90
N ALA A 47 -4.23 -15.62 14.46
CA ALA A 47 -4.06 -15.25 15.87
C ALA A 47 -4.58 -13.84 16.16
N ALA A 48 -4.39 -12.89 15.23
CA ALA A 48 -4.95 -11.55 15.34
C ALA A 48 -6.48 -11.56 15.31
N ALA A 49 -7.08 -12.37 14.43
CA ALA A 49 -8.53 -12.55 14.38
C ALA A 49 -9.11 -13.17 15.67
N GLU A 50 -8.40 -14.11 16.29
CA GLU A 50 -8.79 -14.69 17.56
C GLU A 50 -8.66 -13.68 18.71
N ALA A 51 -7.59 -12.89 18.72
CA ALA A 51 -7.43 -11.80 19.68
C ALA A 51 -8.59 -10.79 19.60
N ALA A 52 -9.08 -10.49 18.40
CA ALA A 52 -10.22 -9.58 18.20
C ALA A 52 -11.54 -10.11 18.81
N LYS A 53 -11.67 -11.42 19.02
CA LYS A 53 -12.86 -12.03 19.64
C LYS A 53 -12.76 -12.07 21.17
N THR A 54 -11.54 -12.13 21.71
CA THR A 54 -11.27 -12.45 23.11
C THR A 54 -10.77 -11.27 23.93
N HIS A 55 -10.36 -10.18 23.29
CA HIS A 55 -9.82 -8.99 23.96
C HIS A 55 -10.65 -7.74 23.67
N PRO A 56 -10.73 -6.80 24.61
CA PRO A 56 -11.47 -5.55 24.43
C PRO A 56 -10.70 -4.57 23.52
N PHE A 57 -11.45 -3.83 22.71
CA PHE A 57 -10.96 -2.68 21.96
C PHE A 57 -10.94 -1.45 22.88
N THR A 58 -9.76 -1.04 23.31
CA THR A 58 -9.60 -0.03 24.38
C THR A 58 -9.09 1.32 23.92
N LEU A 59 -8.53 1.39 22.71
CA LEU A 59 -8.03 2.64 22.14
C LEU A 59 -9.08 3.26 21.21
N LYS A 60 -8.98 4.58 20.97
CA LYS A 60 -9.80 5.30 20.01
C LYS A 60 -8.97 5.66 18.78
N TYR A 61 -9.42 5.25 17.59
CA TYR A 61 -8.76 5.53 16.32
C TYR A 61 -8.51 7.02 16.11
N SER A 62 -9.53 7.85 16.43
CA SER A 62 -9.48 9.31 16.34
C SER A 62 -8.42 9.96 17.24
N HIS A 63 -7.88 9.24 18.22
CA HIS A 63 -6.84 9.74 19.13
C HIS A 63 -5.44 9.23 18.81
N LEU A 64 -5.29 8.39 17.77
CA LEU A 64 -4.01 7.78 17.41
C LEU A 64 -3.25 8.62 16.39
N THR A 65 -1.94 8.67 16.54
CA THR A 65 -1.04 9.11 15.47
C THR A 65 -0.71 7.90 14.61
N LEU A 66 -1.22 7.87 13.38
CA LEU A 66 -0.99 6.76 12.48
C LEU A 66 0.46 6.78 11.95
N LEU A 67 0.96 5.60 11.65
CA LEU A 67 2.13 5.35 10.83
C LEU A 67 1.68 4.85 9.44
N PRO A 68 2.55 4.86 8.41
CA PRO A 68 2.27 4.09 7.19
C PRO A 68 1.84 2.67 7.56
N VAL A 69 0.94 2.07 6.80
CA VAL A 69 0.38 0.73 7.14
C VAL A 69 1.48 -0.29 7.44
N ILE A 70 2.53 -0.30 6.63
CA ILE A 70 3.78 -1.03 6.88
C ILE A 70 4.90 0.01 6.97
N PRO A 71 5.36 0.41 8.18
CA PRO A 71 6.36 1.47 8.33
C PRO A 71 7.77 1.05 7.88
N ASN A 72 8.03 -0.25 7.87
CA ASN A 72 9.33 -0.87 7.60
C ASN A 72 9.27 -1.87 6.43
N PRO A 73 8.72 -1.49 5.25
CA PRO A 73 8.64 -2.40 4.12
C PRO A 73 10.03 -2.83 3.66
N GLY A 74 10.12 -4.02 3.06
CA GLY A 74 11.33 -4.45 2.38
C GLY A 74 11.49 -3.73 1.04
N GLN A 75 10.55 -3.96 0.15
CA GLN A 75 10.55 -3.42 -1.20
C GLN A 75 9.16 -2.90 -1.54
N ILE A 76 9.12 -1.76 -2.23
CA ILE A 76 7.87 -1.17 -2.74
C ILE A 76 8.00 -1.10 -4.26
N PHE A 77 7.42 -2.09 -4.95
CA PHE A 77 7.32 -2.10 -6.40
C PHE A 77 6.08 -1.32 -6.84
N CYS A 78 6.27 -0.39 -7.74
CA CYS A 78 5.18 0.38 -8.35
C CYS A 78 5.06 0.03 -9.83
N ILE A 79 3.83 -0.08 -10.32
CA ILE A 79 3.53 -0.36 -11.71
C ILE A 79 3.04 0.92 -12.37
N GLY A 80 3.87 1.51 -13.21
CA GLY A 80 3.52 2.70 -13.96
C GLY A 80 2.76 2.39 -15.24
N LEU A 81 1.99 3.39 -15.73
CA LEU A 81 1.30 3.33 -17.02
C LEU A 81 0.37 2.12 -17.18
N ASN A 82 -0.31 1.72 -16.11
CA ASN A 82 -1.09 0.49 -16.07
C ASN A 82 -2.60 0.67 -16.38
N TYR A 83 -3.03 1.88 -16.72
CA TYR A 83 -4.41 2.17 -17.12
C TYR A 83 -4.44 2.75 -18.54
N GLY A 84 -5.21 2.11 -19.43
CA GLY A 84 -5.16 2.44 -20.86
C GLY A 84 -5.62 3.87 -21.20
N GLU A 85 -6.52 4.46 -20.43
CA GLU A 85 -6.93 5.86 -20.57
C GLU A 85 -5.78 6.80 -20.23
N HIS A 86 -5.12 6.56 -19.10
CA HIS A 86 -3.96 7.34 -18.66
C HIS A 86 -2.77 7.23 -19.64
N VAL A 87 -2.52 6.04 -20.20
CA VAL A 87 -1.47 5.87 -21.22
C VAL A 87 -1.74 6.73 -22.44
N ARG A 88 -3.00 6.78 -22.92
CA ARG A 88 -3.40 7.63 -24.05
C ARG A 88 -3.22 9.12 -23.77
N GLU A 89 -3.54 9.58 -22.56
CA GLU A 89 -3.36 10.96 -22.13
C GLU A 89 -1.88 11.39 -22.13
N THR A 90 -0.98 10.46 -21.77
CA THR A 90 0.46 10.73 -21.76
C THR A 90 1.14 10.60 -23.13
N GLY A 91 0.41 10.14 -24.16
CA GLY A 91 0.94 9.91 -25.50
C GLY A 91 1.98 8.78 -25.59
N LYS A 92 2.03 7.90 -24.58
CA LYS A 92 2.94 6.74 -24.54
C LYS A 92 2.27 5.51 -25.15
N GLU A 93 3.08 4.55 -25.54
CA GLU A 93 2.60 3.25 -26.04
C GLU A 93 2.34 2.27 -24.88
N ILE A 94 1.35 1.42 -25.07
CA ILE A 94 1.08 0.30 -24.17
C ILE A 94 2.18 -0.74 -24.37
N THR A 95 2.88 -1.12 -23.30
CA THR A 95 3.94 -2.11 -23.32
C THR A 95 3.41 -3.50 -23.00
N GLU A 96 4.01 -4.54 -23.61
CA GLU A 96 3.67 -5.95 -23.33
C GLU A 96 4.06 -6.37 -21.89
N THR A 97 5.03 -5.67 -21.30
CA THR A 97 5.53 -5.93 -19.94
C THR A 97 5.23 -4.74 -19.03
N PRO A 98 4.99 -4.97 -17.73
CA PRO A 98 4.78 -3.89 -16.77
C PRO A 98 5.96 -2.93 -16.70
N VAL A 99 5.69 -1.64 -16.71
CA VAL A 99 6.68 -0.60 -16.39
C VAL A 99 6.84 -0.57 -14.87
N ILE A 100 8.06 -0.83 -14.38
CA ILE A 100 8.31 -0.94 -12.95
C ILE A 100 9.26 0.16 -12.48
N PHE A 101 8.95 0.73 -11.33
CA PHE A 101 9.87 1.57 -10.55
C PHE A 101 9.75 1.24 -9.06
N LEU A 102 10.64 1.79 -8.25
CA LEU A 102 10.66 1.53 -6.81
C LEU A 102 10.37 2.82 -6.04
N ARG A 103 9.67 2.65 -4.91
CA ARG A 103 9.65 3.64 -3.84
C ARG A 103 10.44 3.12 -2.64
N LEU A 104 11.05 4.05 -1.92
CA LEU A 104 11.82 3.77 -0.72
C LEU A 104 10.95 3.99 0.53
N PRO A 105 11.21 3.30 1.64
CA PRO A 105 10.47 3.47 2.89
C PRO A 105 10.38 4.92 3.35
N GLU A 106 11.45 5.68 3.19
CA GLU A 106 11.57 7.08 3.61
C GLU A 106 10.67 8.04 2.83
N SER A 107 10.20 7.63 1.66
CA SER A 107 9.25 8.41 0.87
C SER A 107 7.81 8.31 1.38
N GLN A 108 7.51 7.37 2.28
CA GLN A 108 6.16 7.15 2.77
C GLN A 108 5.74 8.16 3.84
N VAL A 109 4.44 8.43 3.89
CA VAL A 109 3.77 9.23 4.92
C VAL A 109 2.46 8.54 5.30
N ALA A 110 2.06 8.67 6.56
CA ALA A 110 0.85 8.06 7.07
C ALA A 110 -0.41 8.83 6.66
N HIS A 111 -1.55 8.17 6.71
CA HIS A 111 -2.86 8.81 6.61
C HIS A 111 -3.03 9.88 7.69
N GLY A 112 -3.63 11.02 7.32
CA GLY A 112 -3.83 12.17 8.21
C GLY A 112 -2.59 13.04 8.43
N GLN A 113 -1.47 12.73 7.79
CA GLN A 113 -0.27 13.55 7.76
C GLN A 113 -0.10 14.21 6.40
N ASP A 114 0.60 15.35 6.37
CA ASP A 114 0.83 16.10 5.15
C ASP A 114 1.78 15.38 4.19
N ILE A 115 1.41 15.32 2.91
CA ILE A 115 2.33 15.06 1.82
C ILE A 115 3.17 16.31 1.61
N VAL A 116 4.50 16.17 1.67
CA VAL A 116 5.43 17.29 1.68
C VAL A 116 5.86 17.67 0.26
N ARG A 117 5.46 18.86 -0.19
CA ARG A 117 6.02 19.41 -1.43
C ARG A 117 7.45 19.89 -1.16
N PRO A 118 8.46 19.34 -1.87
CA PRO A 118 9.84 19.78 -1.68
C PRO A 118 10.06 21.21 -2.19
N PRO A 119 10.99 21.97 -1.58
CA PRO A 119 11.28 23.33 -2.01
C PRO A 119 11.87 23.40 -3.44
N GLU A 120 12.48 22.32 -3.91
CA GLU A 120 13.12 22.21 -5.22
C GLU A 120 12.12 22.15 -6.38
N SER A 121 10.82 21.92 -6.10
CA SER A 121 9.81 21.82 -7.15
C SER A 121 8.45 22.38 -6.74
N HIS A 122 7.75 22.95 -7.72
CA HIS A 122 6.34 23.34 -7.63
C HIS A 122 5.40 22.35 -8.33
N ARG A 123 5.91 21.18 -8.76
CA ARG A 123 5.19 20.21 -9.58
C ARG A 123 4.91 18.89 -8.85
N LEU A 124 4.62 18.96 -7.55
CA LEU A 124 4.09 17.82 -6.81
C LEU A 124 2.66 17.56 -7.28
N ASP A 125 2.39 16.32 -7.66
CA ASP A 125 1.12 15.84 -8.19
C ASP A 125 0.68 14.57 -7.46
N TYR A 126 -0.62 14.29 -7.42
CA TYR A 126 -1.21 13.12 -6.78
C TYR A 126 -1.41 11.99 -7.78
N GLU A 127 -1.38 10.76 -7.31
CA GLU A 127 -1.76 9.56 -8.05
C GLU A 127 -2.48 8.59 -7.11
N ALA A 128 -3.80 8.39 -7.32
CA ALA A 128 -4.54 7.39 -6.57
C ALA A 128 -4.10 5.98 -6.99
N GLU A 129 -3.71 5.16 -6.01
CA GLU A 129 -3.22 3.81 -6.24
C GLU A 129 -3.79 2.81 -5.21
N ILE A 130 -3.73 1.53 -5.56
CA ILE A 130 -4.01 0.43 -4.65
C ILE A 130 -2.70 -0.23 -4.28
N ALA A 131 -2.35 -0.19 -3.00
CA ALA A 131 -1.26 -0.98 -2.46
C ALA A 131 -1.72 -2.41 -2.20
N ILE A 132 -0.97 -3.37 -2.74
CA ILE A 132 -1.14 -4.80 -2.49
C ILE A 132 -0.05 -5.23 -1.52
N VAL A 133 -0.44 -5.73 -0.35
CA VAL A 133 0.49 -6.20 0.67
C VAL A 133 0.67 -7.70 0.52
N ILE A 134 1.91 -8.12 0.30
CA ILE A 134 2.26 -9.54 0.21
C ILE A 134 2.23 -10.17 1.61
N GLY A 135 1.59 -11.32 1.74
CA GLY A 135 1.45 -12.07 2.99
C GLY A 135 2.13 -13.43 2.97
N LYS A 136 2.32 -14.01 1.80
CA LYS A 136 2.98 -15.30 1.63
C LYS A 136 4.20 -15.12 0.72
N PRO A 137 5.41 -15.52 1.16
CA PRO A 137 6.59 -15.39 0.33
C PRO A 137 6.53 -16.30 -0.89
N GLY A 138 7.17 -15.89 -1.99
CA GLY A 138 7.24 -16.70 -3.19
C GLY A 138 8.16 -16.13 -4.25
N ARG A 139 8.59 -16.99 -5.15
CA ARG A 139 9.36 -16.66 -6.36
C ARG A 139 8.82 -17.46 -7.53
N ARG A 140 8.73 -16.85 -8.71
CA ARG A 140 8.15 -17.45 -9.92
C ARG A 140 6.72 -17.93 -9.67
N ILE A 141 5.96 -17.07 -8.96
CA ILE A 141 4.55 -17.29 -8.65
C ILE A 141 3.79 -17.30 -9.98
N LYS A 142 2.96 -18.30 -10.21
CA LYS A 142 2.08 -18.34 -11.38
C LYS A 142 0.92 -17.38 -11.20
N GLU A 143 0.34 -16.88 -12.29
CA GLU A 143 -0.82 -15.99 -12.24
C GLU A 143 -2.01 -16.64 -11.50
N GLU A 144 -2.23 -17.94 -11.70
CA GLU A 144 -3.28 -18.72 -11.05
C GLU A 144 -3.15 -18.79 -9.52
N ASP A 145 -1.91 -18.73 -9.00
CA ASP A 145 -1.60 -18.81 -7.57
C ASP A 145 -1.45 -17.43 -6.91
N ALA A 146 -1.47 -16.34 -7.68
CA ALA A 146 -1.06 -15.02 -7.22
C ALA A 146 -1.92 -14.48 -6.07
N TRP A 147 -3.22 -14.78 -6.08
CA TRP A 147 -4.15 -14.33 -5.05
C TRP A 147 -3.81 -14.89 -3.66
N ASP A 148 -3.26 -16.10 -3.58
CA ASP A 148 -2.88 -16.76 -2.33
C ASP A 148 -1.67 -16.08 -1.65
N HIS A 149 -0.97 -15.21 -2.37
CA HIS A 149 0.18 -14.48 -1.84
C HIS A 149 -0.18 -13.11 -1.26
N ILE A 150 -1.44 -12.67 -1.37
CA ILE A 150 -1.90 -11.36 -0.93
C ILE A 150 -2.45 -11.43 0.49
N ALA A 151 -1.88 -10.65 1.42
CA ALA A 151 -2.42 -10.48 2.77
C ALA A 151 -3.60 -9.50 2.78
N GLY A 152 -3.56 -8.47 1.96
CA GLY A 152 -4.60 -7.45 1.92
C GLY A 152 -4.27 -6.28 0.99
N TYR A 153 -5.14 -5.27 1.07
CA TYR A 153 -5.14 -4.11 0.20
C TYR A 153 -5.25 -2.83 1.02
N ALA A 154 -4.62 -1.76 0.54
CA ALA A 154 -4.74 -0.44 1.15
C ALA A 154 -4.80 0.64 0.06
N CYS A 155 -5.28 1.82 0.41
CA CYS A 155 -5.11 3.00 -0.44
C CYS A 155 -3.67 3.49 -0.38
N TYR A 156 -3.20 3.99 -1.52
CA TYR A 156 -1.90 4.63 -1.63
C TYR A 156 -2.02 5.88 -2.50
N ASN A 157 -1.28 6.93 -2.18
CA ASN A 157 -1.11 8.08 -3.05
C ASN A 157 0.36 8.11 -3.50
N ASP A 158 0.61 7.78 -4.76
CA ASP A 158 1.96 7.79 -5.35
C ASP A 158 2.36 9.22 -5.76
N GLY A 159 2.41 10.11 -4.76
CA GLY A 159 2.74 11.51 -4.95
C GLY A 159 4.06 11.69 -5.70
N SER A 160 4.01 12.45 -6.80
CA SER A 160 5.05 12.49 -7.81
C SER A 160 5.52 13.94 -8.05
N VAL A 161 6.82 14.17 -7.98
CA VAL A 161 7.44 15.44 -8.35
C VAL A 161 7.76 15.37 -9.84
N ARG A 162 6.85 15.90 -10.68
CA ARG A 162 6.78 15.62 -12.13
C ARG A 162 8.02 16.03 -12.91
N ASP A 163 8.58 17.19 -12.64
CA ASP A 163 9.79 17.67 -13.30
C ASP A 163 11.02 16.78 -13.00
N TRP A 164 11.12 16.28 -11.77
CA TRP A 164 12.14 15.32 -11.38
C TRP A 164 11.89 13.92 -11.92
N GLN A 165 10.60 13.51 -12.03
CA GLN A 165 10.22 12.22 -12.59
C GLN A 165 10.66 12.08 -14.05
N VAL A 166 10.51 13.15 -14.85
CA VAL A 166 10.77 13.11 -16.30
C VAL A 166 12.12 13.69 -16.68
N ALA A 167 12.96 14.12 -15.72
CA ALA A 167 14.27 14.68 -15.97
C ALA A 167 15.23 13.68 -16.65
N THR A 168 15.04 12.39 -16.40
CA THR A 168 15.78 11.30 -17.02
C THR A 168 14.84 10.15 -17.36
N SER A 169 15.34 9.06 -17.93
CA SER A 169 14.56 7.83 -18.17
C SER A 169 14.17 7.10 -16.89
N GLN A 170 14.81 7.43 -15.76
CA GLN A 170 14.57 6.80 -14.46
C GLN A 170 13.69 7.67 -13.56
N TRP A 171 12.53 7.18 -13.17
CA TRP A 171 11.53 7.92 -12.39
C TRP A 171 11.85 8.07 -10.90
N THR A 172 12.81 7.27 -10.42
CA THR A 172 13.17 7.19 -9.00
C THR A 172 13.29 8.54 -8.28
N PRO A 173 13.99 9.57 -8.81
CA PRO A 173 14.08 10.85 -8.12
C PRO A 173 12.71 11.51 -7.88
N GLY A 174 11.86 11.55 -8.91
CA GLY A 174 10.52 12.18 -8.81
C GLY A 174 9.53 11.41 -7.93
N LYS A 175 9.79 10.15 -7.67
CA LYS A 175 8.92 9.25 -6.88
C LYS A 175 9.38 9.07 -5.42
N ASN A 176 10.54 9.63 -5.02
CA ASN A 176 11.14 9.34 -3.72
C ASN A 176 11.53 10.57 -2.89
N PHE A 177 10.93 11.72 -3.16
CA PHE A 177 11.06 12.83 -2.22
C PHE A 177 10.44 12.44 -0.86
N TYR A 178 11.05 12.94 0.20
CA TYR A 178 10.63 12.65 1.57
C TYR A 178 9.15 12.96 1.79
N LYS A 179 8.40 11.99 2.34
CA LYS A 179 6.96 12.11 2.65
C LYS A 179 6.08 12.50 1.46
N THR A 180 6.31 11.91 0.31
CA THR A 180 5.45 12.11 -0.87
C THR A 180 4.52 10.94 -1.15
N GLY A 181 4.74 9.74 -0.58
CA GLY A 181 3.93 8.55 -0.77
C GLY A 181 2.95 8.30 0.37
N GLY A 182 1.67 8.65 0.20
CA GLY A 182 0.65 8.47 1.23
C GLY A 182 0.19 7.02 1.33
N PHE A 183 0.39 6.35 2.49
CA PHE A 183 0.04 4.93 2.68
C PHE A 183 -0.90 4.72 3.87
N GLY A 184 -2.15 4.43 3.60
CA GLY A 184 -3.19 4.22 4.61
C GLY A 184 -4.61 4.53 4.12
N PRO A 185 -5.60 4.59 5.01
CA PRO A 185 -5.50 4.60 6.48
C PRO A 185 -5.20 3.23 7.11
N TRP A 186 -5.59 2.13 6.47
CA TRP A 186 -5.44 0.76 6.97
C TRP A 186 -5.23 -0.23 5.82
N MET A 187 -4.77 -1.41 6.13
CA MET A 187 -4.87 -2.58 5.27
C MET A 187 -6.17 -3.32 5.56
N VAL A 188 -6.96 -3.60 4.53
CA VAL A 188 -8.09 -4.54 4.58
C VAL A 188 -7.57 -5.91 4.18
N THR A 189 -7.77 -6.92 5.04
CA THR A 189 -7.31 -8.29 4.78
C THR A 189 -8.04 -8.92 3.58
N SER A 190 -7.35 -9.80 2.86
CA SER A 190 -7.83 -10.37 1.59
C SER A 190 -9.10 -11.21 1.71
N ASP A 191 -9.43 -11.72 2.90
CA ASP A 191 -10.68 -12.43 3.18
C ASP A 191 -11.93 -11.54 3.07
N GLU A 192 -11.78 -10.21 3.23
CA GLU A 192 -12.89 -9.25 3.03
C GLU A 192 -13.02 -8.80 1.56
N ILE A 193 -12.01 -9.02 0.74
CA ILE A 193 -11.99 -8.62 -0.68
C ILE A 193 -11.75 -9.87 -1.53
N PRO A 194 -12.82 -10.49 -2.07
CA PRO A 194 -12.69 -11.70 -2.87
C PRO A 194 -11.72 -11.53 -4.05
N ALA A 195 -11.00 -12.60 -4.37
CA ALA A 195 -10.09 -12.66 -5.50
C ALA A 195 -10.78 -12.20 -6.79
N GLY A 196 -10.15 -11.30 -7.54
CA GLY A 196 -10.70 -10.77 -8.79
C GLY A 196 -11.84 -9.76 -8.63
N LYS A 197 -12.19 -9.36 -7.40
CA LYS A 197 -13.21 -8.32 -7.19
C LYS A 197 -12.78 -7.01 -7.86
N VAL A 198 -13.65 -6.44 -8.67
CA VAL A 198 -13.45 -5.12 -9.25
C VAL A 198 -13.58 -4.08 -8.13
N MET A 199 -12.52 -3.32 -7.94
CA MET A 199 -12.46 -2.21 -6.97
C MET A 199 -12.45 -0.88 -7.72
N ARG A 200 -13.19 0.11 -7.20
CA ARG A 200 -13.16 1.50 -7.69
C ARG A 200 -12.06 2.27 -6.97
N LEU A 201 -11.33 3.08 -7.72
CA LEU A 201 -10.24 3.91 -7.27
C LEU A 201 -10.51 5.37 -7.65
N GLN A 202 -10.45 6.28 -6.68
CA GLN A 202 -10.72 7.69 -6.89
C GLN A 202 -9.74 8.59 -6.14
N THR A 203 -9.37 9.72 -6.75
CA THR A 203 -8.83 10.88 -6.03
C THR A 203 -9.90 11.96 -5.93
N ILE A 204 -10.14 12.42 -4.71
CA ILE A 204 -11.02 13.56 -4.42
C ILE A 204 -10.16 14.68 -3.83
N LEU A 205 -10.10 15.80 -4.51
CA LEU A 205 -9.36 16.99 -4.06
C LEU A 205 -10.33 18.16 -3.90
N ASN A 206 -10.40 18.73 -2.70
CA ASN A 206 -11.31 19.85 -2.36
C ASN A 206 -12.77 19.56 -2.75
N GLY A 207 -13.23 18.31 -2.54
CA GLY A 207 -14.59 17.88 -2.84
C GLY A 207 -14.85 17.54 -4.31
N GLN A 208 -13.87 17.67 -5.20
CA GLN A 208 -13.98 17.33 -6.61
C GLN A 208 -13.29 15.99 -6.91
N VAL A 209 -13.96 15.12 -7.65
CA VAL A 209 -13.39 13.88 -8.17
C VAL A 209 -12.50 14.23 -9.36
N LEU A 210 -11.20 14.01 -9.22
CA LEU A 210 -10.19 14.31 -10.25
C LEU A 210 -9.64 13.06 -10.93
N GLN A 211 -9.63 11.92 -10.25
CA GLN A 211 -9.31 10.62 -10.83
C GLN A 211 -10.42 9.64 -10.45
N ASP A 212 -10.84 8.82 -11.39
CA ASP A 212 -11.89 7.81 -11.19
C ASP A 212 -11.69 6.65 -12.18
N THR A 213 -11.39 5.47 -11.66
CA THR A 213 -11.18 4.27 -12.47
C THR A 213 -11.53 3.01 -11.67
N THR A 214 -11.41 1.86 -12.31
CA THR A 214 -11.66 0.54 -11.71
C THR A 214 -10.56 -0.44 -12.08
N THR A 215 -10.31 -1.44 -11.21
CA THR A 215 -9.20 -2.39 -11.37
C THR A 215 -9.31 -3.32 -12.57
N ASP A 216 -10.50 -3.51 -13.14
CA ASP A 216 -10.71 -4.25 -14.39
C ASP A 216 -10.21 -3.51 -15.64
N LYS A 217 -9.89 -2.21 -15.52
CA LYS A 217 -9.27 -1.40 -16.58
C LYS A 217 -7.73 -1.44 -16.57
N MET A 218 -7.13 -2.19 -15.65
CA MET A 218 -5.69 -2.41 -15.64
C MET A 218 -5.23 -3.14 -16.91
N ILE A 219 -4.16 -2.65 -17.53
CA ILE A 219 -3.49 -3.31 -18.67
C ILE A 219 -2.86 -4.62 -18.22
N HIS A 220 -2.11 -4.57 -17.13
CA HIS A 220 -1.55 -5.72 -16.44
C HIS A 220 -2.33 -5.92 -15.14
N ASN A 221 -3.16 -6.95 -15.06
CA ASN A 221 -3.95 -7.25 -13.87
C ASN A 221 -3.06 -7.67 -12.68
N ILE A 222 -3.62 -7.70 -11.48
CA ILE A 222 -2.89 -8.01 -10.24
C ILE A 222 -2.12 -9.35 -10.33
N PRO A 223 -2.71 -10.48 -10.77
CA PRO A 223 -1.98 -11.73 -10.95
C PRO A 223 -0.77 -11.61 -11.87
N ARG A 224 -0.93 -10.94 -13.01
CA ARG A 224 0.16 -10.71 -13.98
C ARG A 224 1.30 -9.90 -13.37
N GLN A 225 1.00 -8.86 -12.58
CA GLN A 225 2.01 -8.05 -11.89
C GLN A 225 2.82 -8.89 -10.90
N ILE A 226 2.16 -9.67 -10.04
CA ILE A 226 2.80 -10.56 -9.06
C ILE A 226 3.66 -11.61 -9.76
N ALA A 227 3.14 -12.27 -10.79
CA ALA A 227 3.88 -13.27 -11.56
C ALA A 227 5.13 -12.66 -12.21
N TYR A 228 4.98 -11.49 -12.84
CA TYR A 228 6.09 -10.82 -13.51
C TYR A 228 7.20 -10.41 -12.54
N ILE A 229 6.85 -9.71 -11.44
CA ILE A 229 7.84 -9.27 -10.44
C ILE A 229 8.53 -10.47 -9.79
N SER A 230 7.77 -11.49 -9.41
CA SER A 230 8.32 -12.68 -8.75
C SER A 230 9.23 -13.53 -9.65
N THR A 231 9.26 -13.27 -10.94
CA THR A 231 10.18 -13.94 -11.88
C THR A 231 11.63 -13.54 -11.62
N PHE A 232 11.90 -12.26 -11.37
CA PHE A 232 13.27 -11.76 -11.21
C PHE A 232 13.69 -11.57 -9.74
N ILE A 233 12.73 -11.40 -8.81
CA ILE A 233 13.01 -11.24 -7.38
C ILE A 233 12.01 -12.04 -6.54
N PRO A 234 12.41 -12.65 -5.40
CA PRO A 234 11.45 -13.21 -4.47
C PRO A 234 10.60 -12.10 -3.82
N LEU A 235 9.29 -12.32 -3.74
CA LEU A 235 8.39 -11.49 -2.95
C LEU A 235 8.31 -12.02 -1.52
N SER A 236 8.20 -11.12 -0.55
CA SER A 236 8.05 -11.44 0.88
C SER A 236 7.16 -10.40 1.57
N PRO A 237 6.55 -10.75 2.68
CA PRO A 237 5.85 -9.80 3.55
C PRO A 237 6.74 -8.69 4.06
#